data_f4174b89ce68c045122c557f26adc449
#
_entry.id   f4174b89ce68c045122c557f26adc449
#
_cell.length_a   1.000
_cell.length_b   1.000
_cell.length_c   1.000
_cell.angle_alpha   90.00
_cell.angle_beta   90.00
_cell.angle_gamma   90.00
#
_symmetry.space_group_name_H-M   'P 1'
#
loop_
_entity.id
_entity.type
_entity.pdbx_description
1 polymer ?
#
loop_
_entity_poly.entity_id
_entity_poly.type
_entity_poly.pdbx_seq_one_letter_code
_entity_poly.pdbx_strand_id
1 'polypeptide(L)'
;MAKINFYSGPAILPQEVLEKTKEAITEFENTGFSLLEISHRSKEFVTVMEGARALTKELMGLNDAYEVLFLQGGASTQFYTIPYNLLDETKTGVYLDTGTWAHGALEQAKLFGKVHVAASSKDSNYSFIPKQWDMPAQASYLHITTNNTIYGTQYQFNPSPKAYFGVEYPLIADMSSDIFSRVIPFADFDLIYAGAQKNMGTSGATMVAVKKSLLGKVNRNIPSMVDYQVQIANGSMKNTPGVLPVYVSYLT
;
A
#
# COMPACT_ATOMS: atom_id res chain seq x y z
N MET A 1 17.55 -22.31 -21.32
CA MET A 1 17.47 -20.86 -21.20
C MET A 1 16.38 -20.51 -20.21
N ALA A 2 16.65 -19.62 -19.26
CA ALA A 2 15.62 -19.08 -18.39
C ALA A 2 14.62 -18.27 -19.23
N LYS A 3 13.32 -18.42 -18.94
CA LYS A 3 12.28 -17.62 -19.58
C LYS A 3 12.27 -16.20 -18.99
N ILE A 4 12.09 -15.18 -19.83
CA ILE A 4 11.90 -13.81 -19.37
C ILE A 4 10.42 -13.64 -19.02
N ASN A 5 10.15 -13.21 -17.79
CA ASN A 5 8.79 -12.99 -17.29
C ASN A 5 8.40 -11.52 -17.47
N PHE A 6 7.32 -11.26 -18.22
CA PHE A 6 6.71 -9.94 -18.42
C PHE A 6 5.32 -9.83 -17.79
N TYR A 7 4.96 -10.72 -16.87
CA TYR A 7 3.68 -10.62 -16.18
C TYR A 7 3.62 -9.37 -15.30
N SER A 8 2.44 -8.76 -15.26
CA SER A 8 2.18 -7.55 -14.48
C SER A 8 2.14 -7.78 -12.95
N GLY A 9 1.99 -9.02 -12.52
CA GLY A 9 2.02 -9.45 -11.13
C GLY A 9 1.37 -10.81 -10.92
N PRO A 10 2.02 -11.74 -10.18
CA PRO A 10 3.38 -11.62 -9.61
C PRO A 10 4.44 -11.33 -10.67
N ALA A 11 5.25 -10.30 -10.41
CA ALA A 11 6.29 -9.86 -11.34
C ALA A 11 7.60 -10.62 -11.14
N ILE A 12 8.56 -10.35 -12.05
CA ILE A 12 9.90 -10.89 -11.94
C ILE A 12 10.61 -10.35 -10.69
N LEU A 13 11.36 -11.21 -10.02
CA LEU A 13 12.27 -10.83 -8.93
C LEU A 13 13.72 -10.81 -9.45
N PRO A 14 14.59 -9.96 -8.90
CA PRO A 14 16.02 -10.02 -9.17
C PRO A 14 16.60 -11.40 -8.81
N GLN A 15 17.55 -11.89 -9.62
CA GLN A 15 18.14 -13.21 -9.41
C GLN A 15 18.81 -13.31 -8.04
N GLU A 16 19.49 -12.25 -7.60
CA GLU A 16 20.11 -12.19 -6.28
C GLU A 16 19.10 -12.37 -5.13
N VAL A 17 17.92 -11.77 -5.25
CA VAL A 17 16.83 -11.93 -4.27
C VAL A 17 16.38 -13.39 -4.21
N LEU A 18 16.24 -14.05 -5.35
CA LEU A 18 15.85 -15.47 -5.42
C LEU A 18 16.90 -16.37 -4.77
N GLU A 19 18.18 -16.10 -5.00
CA GLU A 19 19.30 -16.87 -4.44
C GLU A 19 19.36 -16.72 -2.91
N LYS A 20 19.38 -15.49 -2.41
CA LYS A 20 19.34 -15.21 -0.96
C LYS A 20 18.09 -15.81 -0.29
N THR A 21 16.94 -15.76 -0.97
CA THR A 21 15.71 -16.39 -0.45
C THR A 21 15.85 -17.90 -0.36
N LYS A 22 16.44 -18.55 -1.35
CA LYS A 22 16.71 -20.00 -1.34
C LYS A 22 17.63 -20.38 -0.19
N GLU A 23 18.70 -19.63 0.03
CA GLU A 23 19.62 -19.82 1.16
C GLU A 23 18.89 -19.70 2.49
N ALA A 24 18.12 -18.64 2.68
CA ALA A 24 17.36 -18.40 3.90
C ALA A 24 16.29 -19.47 4.19
N ILE A 25 15.68 -20.07 3.16
CA ILE A 25 14.76 -21.21 3.33
C ILE A 25 15.49 -22.44 3.83
N THR A 26 16.75 -22.63 3.45
CA THR A 26 17.56 -23.76 3.90
C THR A 26 18.13 -23.51 5.30
N GLU A 27 18.76 -22.36 5.49
CA GLU A 27 19.33 -21.91 6.75
C GLU A 27 19.34 -20.38 6.79
N PHE A 28 18.79 -19.78 7.84
CA PHE A 28 18.68 -18.35 7.98
C PHE A 28 19.76 -17.79 8.91
N GLU A 29 20.68 -16.98 8.37
CA GLU A 29 21.67 -16.19 9.12
C GLU A 29 22.47 -16.97 10.16
N ASN A 30 22.92 -18.18 9.84
CA ASN A 30 23.68 -19.06 10.73
C ASN A 30 22.95 -19.43 12.04
N THR A 31 21.61 -19.40 12.03
CA THR A 31 20.79 -19.79 13.19
C THR A 31 20.68 -21.30 13.36
N GLY A 32 21.03 -22.08 12.31
CA GLY A 32 20.76 -23.51 12.22
C GLY A 32 19.29 -23.86 11.93
N PHE A 33 18.45 -22.85 11.64
CA PHE A 33 17.03 -23.01 11.31
C PHE A 33 16.69 -22.35 9.97
N SER A 34 15.67 -22.89 9.31
CA SER A 34 15.06 -22.23 8.16
C SER A 34 14.36 -20.94 8.57
N LEU A 35 14.37 -19.92 7.70
CA LEU A 35 13.54 -18.72 7.85
C LEU A 35 12.05 -19.07 8.10
N LEU A 36 11.58 -20.22 7.57
CA LEU A 36 10.18 -20.66 7.72
C LEU A 36 9.88 -21.23 9.11
N GLU A 37 10.90 -21.58 9.90
CA GLU A 37 10.79 -22.21 11.21
C GLU A 37 11.08 -21.25 12.35
N ILE A 38 11.73 -20.11 12.09
CA ILE A 38 12.05 -19.13 13.13
C ILE A 38 10.80 -18.40 13.62
N SER A 39 10.79 -18.03 14.88
CA SER A 39 9.74 -17.21 15.44
C SER A 39 9.79 -15.79 14.84
N HIS A 40 8.64 -15.24 14.46
CA HIS A 40 8.54 -13.83 14.09
C HIS A 40 8.89 -12.87 15.24
N ARG A 41 9.05 -13.36 16.45
CA ARG A 41 9.49 -12.60 17.65
C ARG A 41 10.98 -12.83 17.96
N SER A 42 11.68 -13.66 17.19
CA SER A 42 13.13 -13.78 17.31
C SER A 42 13.82 -12.48 16.91
N LYS A 43 15.00 -12.26 17.45
CA LYS A 43 15.81 -11.08 17.14
C LYS A 43 16.09 -10.94 15.65
N GLU A 44 16.36 -12.07 15.00
CA GLU A 44 16.71 -12.15 13.58
C GLU A 44 15.54 -11.66 12.72
N PHE A 45 14.32 -12.16 12.95
CA PHE A 45 13.18 -11.69 12.16
C PHE A 45 12.73 -10.27 12.52
N VAL A 46 12.82 -9.88 13.78
CA VAL A 46 12.58 -8.48 14.18
C VAL A 46 13.50 -7.54 13.41
N THR A 47 14.77 -7.89 13.24
CA THR A 47 15.73 -7.12 12.42
C THR A 47 15.27 -7.00 10.96
N VAL A 48 14.77 -8.09 10.37
CA VAL A 48 14.21 -8.05 9.00
C VAL A 48 13.01 -7.12 8.90
N MET A 49 12.06 -7.22 9.82
CA MET A 49 10.86 -6.38 9.81
C MET A 49 11.20 -4.90 9.99
N GLU A 50 12.05 -4.58 10.96
CA GLU A 50 12.48 -3.22 11.22
C GLU A 50 13.31 -2.67 10.05
N GLY A 51 14.19 -3.47 9.47
CA GLY A 51 14.98 -3.11 8.28
C GLY A 51 14.08 -2.83 7.07
N ALA A 52 13.12 -3.68 6.79
CA ALA A 52 12.16 -3.47 5.70
C ALA A 52 11.36 -2.17 5.87
N ARG A 53 10.90 -1.87 7.09
CA ARG A 53 10.18 -0.63 7.41
C ARG A 53 11.08 0.60 7.26
N ALA A 54 12.31 0.54 7.78
CA ALA A 54 13.26 1.64 7.74
C ALA A 54 13.69 1.97 6.30
N LEU A 55 14.09 0.96 5.52
CA LEU A 55 14.49 1.14 4.13
C LEU A 55 13.34 1.68 3.26
N THR A 56 12.14 1.17 3.45
CA THR A 56 10.96 1.70 2.75
C THR A 56 10.73 3.18 3.08
N LYS A 57 10.83 3.55 4.36
CA LYS A 57 10.68 4.93 4.81
C LYS A 57 11.74 5.85 4.22
N GLU A 58 13.00 5.37 4.17
CA GLU A 58 14.14 6.08 3.57
C GLU A 58 13.95 6.28 2.06
N LEU A 59 13.63 5.21 1.30
CA LEU A 59 13.39 5.26 -0.13
C LEU A 59 12.24 6.21 -0.52
N MET A 60 11.24 6.32 0.34
CA MET A 60 10.12 7.23 0.16
C MET A 60 10.43 8.67 0.63
N GLY A 61 11.58 8.93 1.26
CA GLY A 61 11.91 10.23 1.82
C GLY A 61 10.94 10.71 2.90
N LEU A 62 10.35 9.79 3.66
CA LEU A 62 9.33 10.10 4.68
C LEU A 62 9.98 10.42 6.03
N ASN A 63 9.47 11.42 6.70
CA ASN A 63 9.89 11.81 8.04
C ASN A 63 9.12 11.05 9.15
N ASP A 64 9.37 11.42 10.43
CA ASP A 64 8.78 10.75 11.58
C ASP A 64 7.27 11.01 11.79
N ALA A 65 6.65 11.83 10.97
CA ALA A 65 5.19 11.93 10.94
C ALA A 65 4.52 10.69 10.35
N TYR A 66 5.28 9.86 9.62
CA TYR A 66 4.79 8.64 8.96
C TYR A 66 5.27 7.38 9.68
N GLU A 67 4.45 6.33 9.57
CA GLU A 67 4.83 4.96 9.88
C GLU A 67 4.68 4.08 8.64
N VAL A 68 5.61 3.15 8.49
CA VAL A 68 5.57 2.11 7.46
C VAL A 68 5.17 0.80 8.10
N LEU A 69 4.24 0.10 7.50
CA LEU A 69 3.72 -1.19 7.93
C LEU A 69 3.85 -2.22 6.81
N PHE A 70 4.11 -3.47 7.18
CA PHE A 70 3.98 -4.63 6.31
C PHE A 70 2.87 -5.52 6.85
N LEU A 71 1.73 -5.53 6.14
CA LEU A 71 0.50 -6.19 6.55
C LEU A 71 0.19 -7.39 5.65
N GLN A 72 -0.75 -8.22 6.07
CA GLN A 72 -1.28 -9.34 5.29
C GLN A 72 -2.55 -8.93 4.52
N GLY A 73 -3.01 -9.78 3.60
CA GLY A 73 -4.30 -9.65 2.92
C GLY A 73 -4.25 -8.98 1.55
N GLY A 74 -3.08 -8.51 1.09
CA GLY A 74 -2.93 -7.84 -0.20
C GLY A 74 -3.52 -6.43 -0.22
N ALA A 75 -3.34 -5.73 -1.34
CA ALA A 75 -3.91 -4.39 -1.55
C ALA A 75 -5.43 -4.37 -1.41
N SER A 76 -6.11 -5.46 -1.77
CA SER A 76 -7.58 -5.55 -1.67
C SER A 76 -8.10 -5.46 -0.24
N THR A 77 -7.32 -5.91 0.76
CA THR A 77 -7.65 -5.71 2.17
C THR A 77 -7.66 -4.21 2.53
N GLN A 78 -6.80 -3.41 1.91
CA GLN A 78 -6.75 -1.97 2.15
C GLN A 78 -7.99 -1.23 1.64
N PHE A 79 -8.71 -1.78 0.66
CA PHE A 79 -9.95 -1.20 0.14
C PHE A 79 -11.02 -1.01 1.22
N TYR A 80 -11.06 -1.90 2.22
CA TYR A 80 -11.97 -1.74 3.37
C TYR A 80 -11.24 -1.28 4.65
N THR A 81 -9.96 -1.59 4.84
CA THR A 81 -9.22 -1.16 6.03
C THR A 81 -9.09 0.36 6.07
N ILE A 82 -8.81 1.01 4.94
CA ILE A 82 -8.70 2.47 4.85
C ILE A 82 -10.01 3.15 5.27
N PRO A 83 -11.16 2.89 4.64
CA PRO A 83 -12.40 3.53 5.07
C PRO A 83 -12.81 3.11 6.50
N TYR A 84 -12.46 1.93 6.96
CA TYR A 84 -12.71 1.51 8.34
C TYR A 84 -12.00 2.44 9.34
N ASN A 85 -10.78 2.89 9.04
CA ASN A 85 -9.96 3.76 9.89
C ASN A 85 -10.22 5.26 9.69
N LEU A 86 -10.70 5.68 8.51
CA LEU A 86 -10.72 7.10 8.12
C LEU A 86 -12.11 7.64 7.79
N LEU A 87 -13.09 6.79 7.58
CA LEU A 87 -14.44 7.16 7.16
C LEU A 87 -15.47 6.71 8.21
N ASP A 88 -16.43 7.54 8.54
CA ASP A 88 -17.60 7.20 9.34
C ASP A 88 -18.89 7.62 8.61
N GLU A 89 -20.04 7.27 9.17
CA GLU A 89 -21.36 7.48 8.54
C GLU A 89 -21.67 8.96 8.21
N THR A 90 -21.01 9.89 8.90
CA THR A 90 -21.23 11.33 8.73
C THR A 90 -20.32 11.93 7.67
N LYS A 91 -19.26 11.23 7.30
CA LYS A 91 -18.17 11.73 6.44
C LYS A 91 -18.23 11.18 5.02
N THR A 92 -17.58 11.86 4.11
CA THR A 92 -17.50 11.50 2.70
C THR A 92 -16.07 11.15 2.30
N GLY A 93 -15.86 9.97 1.71
CA GLY A 93 -14.66 9.61 0.98
C GLY A 93 -14.81 9.97 -0.50
N VAL A 94 -13.81 10.62 -1.08
CA VAL A 94 -13.80 10.99 -2.51
C VAL A 94 -12.95 9.98 -3.28
N TYR A 95 -13.42 9.57 -4.44
CA TYR A 95 -12.76 8.57 -5.28
C TYR A 95 -12.70 9.01 -6.74
N LEU A 96 -11.60 8.68 -7.41
CA LEU A 96 -11.49 8.74 -8.87
C LEU A 96 -11.59 7.31 -9.41
N ASP A 97 -12.67 7.04 -10.15
CA ASP A 97 -12.98 5.72 -10.72
C ASP A 97 -12.28 5.56 -12.08
N THR A 98 -11.01 5.15 -12.04
CA THR A 98 -10.13 5.10 -13.21
C THR A 98 -9.72 3.68 -13.63
N GLY A 99 -10.30 2.65 -13.01
CA GLY A 99 -9.98 1.27 -13.32
C GLY A 99 -10.61 0.28 -12.35
N THR A 100 -10.46 -1.02 -12.63
CA THR A 100 -11.03 -2.11 -11.80
C THR A 100 -10.67 -1.98 -10.32
N TRP A 101 -9.42 -1.65 -10.00
CA TRP A 101 -8.95 -1.56 -8.61
C TRP A 101 -9.49 -0.31 -7.91
N ALA A 102 -9.50 0.83 -8.61
CA ALA A 102 -10.14 2.05 -8.12
C ALA A 102 -11.64 1.83 -7.85
N HIS A 103 -12.33 1.16 -8.79
CA HIS A 103 -13.74 0.79 -8.63
C HIS A 103 -13.96 -0.14 -7.44
N GLY A 104 -13.13 -1.17 -7.29
CA GLY A 104 -13.18 -2.08 -6.13
C GLY A 104 -13.01 -1.36 -4.79
N ALA A 105 -12.10 -0.40 -4.71
CA ALA A 105 -11.87 0.38 -3.50
C ALA A 105 -13.09 1.26 -3.14
N LEU A 106 -13.68 1.95 -4.13
CA LEU A 106 -14.86 2.78 -3.87
C LEU A 106 -16.08 1.96 -3.45
N GLU A 107 -16.27 0.75 -4.01
CA GLU A 107 -17.39 -0.13 -3.63
C GLU A 107 -17.26 -0.60 -2.17
N GLN A 108 -16.06 -0.93 -1.72
CA GLN A 108 -15.83 -1.29 -0.32
C GLN A 108 -16.05 -0.11 0.63
N ALA A 109 -15.68 1.10 0.23
CA ALA A 109 -15.86 2.29 1.06
C ALA A 109 -17.33 2.63 1.35
N LYS A 110 -18.25 2.29 0.45
CA LYS A 110 -19.70 2.48 0.64
C LYS A 110 -20.27 1.77 1.86
N LEU A 111 -19.57 0.75 2.37
CA LEU A 111 -19.95 0.03 3.58
C LEU A 111 -19.70 0.83 4.87
N PHE A 112 -18.92 1.92 4.79
CA PHE A 112 -18.40 2.62 5.98
C PHE A 112 -18.81 4.08 6.07
N GLY A 113 -19.29 4.67 4.98
CA GLY A 113 -19.74 6.05 4.93
C GLY A 113 -20.15 6.50 3.53
N LYS A 114 -20.32 7.78 3.35
CA LYS A 114 -20.68 8.34 2.04
C LYS A 114 -19.50 8.28 1.07
N VAL A 115 -19.78 7.96 -0.18
CA VAL A 115 -18.79 7.94 -1.27
C VAL A 115 -19.21 8.95 -2.34
N HIS A 116 -18.28 9.83 -2.69
CA HIS A 116 -18.42 10.74 -3.83
C HIS A 116 -17.42 10.34 -4.93
N VAL A 117 -17.92 10.08 -6.13
CA VAL A 117 -17.10 9.78 -7.30
C VAL A 117 -16.84 11.10 -8.04
N ALA A 118 -15.67 11.70 -7.83
CA ALA A 118 -15.36 13.01 -8.38
C ALA A 118 -15.12 12.99 -9.90
N ALA A 119 -14.65 11.85 -10.44
CA ALA A 119 -14.61 11.60 -11.88
C ALA A 119 -14.53 10.09 -12.14
N SER A 120 -15.01 9.67 -13.32
CA SER A 120 -14.92 8.30 -13.78
C SER A 120 -14.60 8.26 -15.28
N SER A 121 -13.80 7.30 -15.71
CA SER A 121 -13.60 6.95 -17.12
C SER A 121 -14.23 5.60 -17.49
N LYS A 122 -15.12 5.07 -16.65
CA LYS A 122 -15.76 3.76 -16.80
C LYS A 122 -16.51 3.61 -18.13
N ASP A 123 -17.28 4.61 -18.52
CA ASP A 123 -18.06 4.58 -19.77
C ASP A 123 -17.19 4.54 -21.04
N SER A 124 -15.92 4.92 -20.90
CA SER A 124 -14.90 4.81 -21.94
C SER A 124 -13.96 3.62 -21.69
N ASN A 125 -14.42 2.61 -20.98
CA ASN A 125 -13.66 1.39 -20.64
C ASN A 125 -12.29 1.72 -19.99
N TYR A 126 -12.24 2.75 -19.15
CA TYR A 126 -11.04 3.23 -18.43
C TYR A 126 -9.82 3.53 -19.33
N SER A 127 -10.07 3.92 -20.58
CA SER A 127 -9.01 4.13 -21.59
C SER A 127 -8.19 5.41 -21.38
N PHE A 128 -8.56 6.26 -20.42
CA PHE A 128 -7.85 7.52 -20.09
C PHE A 128 -7.97 7.87 -18.62
N ILE A 129 -7.08 8.75 -18.15
CA ILE A 129 -7.19 9.41 -16.83
C ILE A 129 -7.99 10.71 -17.02
N PRO A 130 -9.12 10.89 -16.29
CA PRO A 130 -9.87 12.14 -16.31
C PRO A 130 -8.99 13.34 -15.92
N LYS A 131 -9.17 14.48 -16.59
CA LYS A 131 -8.47 15.74 -16.30
C LYS A 131 -9.37 16.80 -15.63
N GLN A 132 -10.64 16.46 -15.46
CA GLN A 132 -11.62 17.29 -14.77
C GLN A 132 -12.33 16.44 -13.72
N TRP A 133 -12.58 17.01 -12.59
CA TRP A 133 -13.22 16.35 -11.45
C TRP A 133 -14.09 17.31 -10.66
N ASP A 134 -15.14 16.77 -10.09
CA ASP A 134 -16.03 17.46 -9.16
C ASP A 134 -15.57 17.18 -7.72
N MET A 135 -14.72 18.06 -7.18
CA MET A 135 -14.19 17.90 -5.82
C MET A 135 -15.05 18.68 -4.83
N PRO A 136 -15.62 18.01 -3.80
CA PRO A 136 -16.34 18.70 -2.74
C PRO A 136 -15.37 19.56 -1.91
N ALA A 137 -15.88 20.65 -1.33
CA ALA A 137 -15.07 21.53 -0.49
C ALA A 137 -14.48 20.84 0.76
N GLN A 138 -15.12 19.78 1.24
CA GLN A 138 -14.67 19.00 2.41
C GLN A 138 -14.88 17.51 2.17
N ALA A 139 -13.88 16.71 2.57
CA ALA A 139 -13.93 15.27 2.55
C ALA A 139 -13.01 14.69 3.62
N SER A 140 -13.21 13.41 3.94
CA SER A 140 -12.27 12.67 4.80
C SER A 140 -10.95 12.44 4.09
N TYR A 141 -11.01 12.14 2.79
CA TYR A 141 -9.84 11.91 1.92
C TYR A 141 -10.25 11.86 0.45
N LEU A 142 -9.24 12.01 -0.43
CA LEU A 142 -9.28 11.61 -1.83
C LEU A 142 -8.49 10.31 -2.02
N HIS A 143 -9.11 9.30 -2.62
CA HIS A 143 -8.46 8.04 -2.98
C HIS A 143 -8.24 7.95 -4.49
N ILE A 144 -7.02 7.60 -4.88
CA ILE A 144 -6.63 7.36 -6.28
C ILE A 144 -5.88 6.03 -6.44
N THR A 145 -5.91 5.47 -7.63
CA THR A 145 -5.02 4.39 -8.08
C THR A 145 -4.05 4.97 -9.08
N THR A 146 -2.77 5.12 -8.70
CA THR A 146 -1.78 5.89 -9.48
C THR A 146 -1.45 5.27 -10.82
N ASN A 147 -1.51 3.95 -10.92
CA ASN A 147 -1.31 3.18 -12.14
C ASN A 147 -2.34 2.06 -12.26
N ASN A 148 -3.16 2.12 -13.31
CA ASN A 148 -4.22 1.14 -13.57
C ASN A 148 -3.67 -0.02 -14.40
N THR A 149 -3.19 -1.05 -13.75
CA THR A 149 -2.45 -2.20 -14.33
C THR A 149 -3.17 -2.86 -15.51
N ILE A 150 -4.50 -3.01 -15.42
CA ILE A 150 -5.32 -3.72 -16.43
C ILE A 150 -5.48 -2.87 -17.70
N TYR A 151 -5.65 -1.56 -17.53
CA TYR A 151 -5.98 -0.64 -18.61
C TYR A 151 -4.77 0.11 -19.16
N GLY A 152 -3.61 0.04 -18.46
CA GLY A 152 -2.38 0.70 -18.90
C GLY A 152 -2.41 2.22 -18.77
N THR A 153 -3.28 2.78 -17.93
CA THR A 153 -3.36 4.22 -17.69
C THR A 153 -2.67 4.58 -16.38
N GLN A 154 -1.94 5.70 -16.36
CA GLN A 154 -1.15 6.14 -15.22
C GLN A 154 -1.24 7.65 -15.02
N TYR A 155 -1.33 8.10 -13.78
CA TYR A 155 -1.24 9.52 -13.45
C TYR A 155 0.16 10.06 -13.70
N GLN A 156 0.23 11.21 -14.38
CA GLN A 156 1.45 12.00 -14.55
C GLN A 156 1.25 13.31 -13.78
N PHE A 157 1.80 13.36 -12.57
CA PHE A 157 1.64 14.52 -11.69
C PHE A 157 2.56 15.66 -12.13
N ASN A 158 2.00 16.87 -12.24
CA ASN A 158 2.76 18.09 -12.52
C ASN A 158 2.05 19.28 -11.87
N PRO A 159 2.67 20.05 -10.97
CA PRO A 159 4.05 19.88 -10.50
C PRO A 159 4.21 18.75 -9.48
N SER A 160 3.18 18.42 -8.69
CA SER A 160 3.20 17.35 -7.68
C SER A 160 1.80 16.77 -7.49
N PRO A 161 1.65 15.59 -6.86
CA PRO A 161 0.34 14.98 -6.62
C PRO A 161 -0.65 15.91 -5.92
N LYS A 162 -0.25 16.55 -4.85
CA LYS A 162 -1.13 17.41 -4.06
C LYS A 162 -1.54 18.66 -4.84
N ALA A 163 -0.61 19.30 -5.51
CA ALA A 163 -0.88 20.46 -6.37
C ALA A 163 -1.72 20.09 -7.60
N TYR A 164 -1.53 18.88 -8.15
CA TYR A 164 -2.27 18.38 -9.31
C TYR A 164 -3.77 18.28 -9.02
N PHE A 165 -4.16 17.81 -7.83
CA PHE A 165 -5.57 17.71 -7.46
C PHE A 165 -6.13 18.99 -6.84
N GLY A 166 -5.30 19.86 -6.27
CA GLY A 166 -5.72 21.12 -5.67
C GLY A 166 -6.64 20.95 -4.45
N VAL A 167 -6.45 19.87 -3.67
CA VAL A 167 -7.28 19.57 -2.49
C VAL A 167 -6.49 19.71 -1.20
N GLU A 168 -7.16 20.20 -0.15
CA GLU A 168 -6.57 20.36 1.19
C GLU A 168 -6.79 19.15 2.11
N TYR A 169 -7.74 18.29 1.78
CA TYR A 169 -7.97 17.07 2.55
C TYR A 169 -6.98 15.95 2.19
N PRO A 170 -6.86 14.90 3.04
CA PRO A 170 -5.87 13.83 2.87
C PRO A 170 -5.92 13.15 1.51
N LEU A 171 -4.73 12.88 0.93
CA LEU A 171 -4.56 12.16 -0.33
C LEU A 171 -4.07 10.74 -0.07
N ILE A 172 -4.81 9.76 -0.58
CA ILE A 172 -4.56 8.32 -0.41
C ILE A 172 -4.31 7.68 -1.77
N ALA A 173 -3.29 6.83 -1.87
CA ALA A 173 -2.91 6.21 -3.13
C ALA A 173 -2.72 4.70 -3.04
N ASP A 174 -3.37 3.98 -3.97
CA ASP A 174 -2.93 2.65 -4.39
C ASP A 174 -1.78 2.79 -5.37
N MET A 175 -0.58 2.38 -4.95
CA MET A 175 0.63 2.37 -5.77
C MET A 175 1.12 0.94 -6.07
N SER A 176 0.27 -0.06 -5.96
CA SER A 176 0.68 -1.47 -6.08
C SER A 176 1.49 -1.77 -7.34
N SER A 177 1.24 -1.07 -8.45
CA SER A 177 1.91 -1.38 -9.73
C SER A 177 2.96 -0.38 -10.17
N ASP A 178 3.13 0.75 -9.48
CA ASP A 178 4.13 1.76 -9.86
C ASP A 178 4.97 2.31 -8.70
N ILE A 179 4.80 1.75 -7.50
CA ILE A 179 5.67 2.14 -6.37
C ILE A 179 7.14 1.87 -6.70
N PHE A 180 8.02 2.83 -6.38
CA PHE A 180 9.47 2.79 -6.67
C PHE A 180 9.86 2.65 -8.15
N SER A 181 8.92 2.71 -9.09
CA SER A 181 9.21 2.66 -10.52
C SER A 181 9.73 3.99 -11.08
N ARG A 182 9.50 5.07 -10.36
CA ARG A 182 9.91 6.44 -10.72
C ARG A 182 9.98 7.30 -9.46
N VAL A 183 10.64 8.45 -9.59
CA VAL A 183 10.69 9.45 -8.52
C VAL A 183 9.32 10.12 -8.39
N ILE A 184 8.72 10.01 -7.22
CA ILE A 184 7.45 10.66 -6.86
C ILE A 184 7.67 11.36 -5.51
N PRO A 185 7.11 12.55 -5.27
CA PRO A 185 7.13 13.18 -3.95
C PRO A 185 6.14 12.46 -3.01
N PHE A 186 6.58 11.33 -2.43
CA PHE A 186 5.73 10.48 -1.58
C PHE A 186 5.15 11.23 -0.37
N ALA A 187 5.85 12.25 0.13
CA ALA A 187 5.38 13.08 1.25
C ALA A 187 4.11 13.93 0.92
N ASP A 188 3.74 14.03 -0.35
CA ASP A 188 2.47 14.66 -0.76
C ASP A 188 1.25 13.77 -0.45
N PHE A 189 1.46 12.48 -0.23
CA PHE A 189 0.39 11.55 0.14
C PHE A 189 0.34 11.38 1.65
N ASP A 190 -0.86 11.29 2.18
CA ASP A 190 -1.07 11.07 3.61
C ASP A 190 -1.18 9.57 3.96
N LEU A 191 -1.56 8.74 2.99
CA LEU A 191 -1.47 7.28 3.06
C LEU A 191 -1.18 6.70 1.68
N ILE A 192 -0.20 5.79 1.62
CA ILE A 192 0.13 5.01 0.43
C ILE A 192 0.05 3.54 0.79
N TYR A 193 -0.48 2.72 -0.11
CA TYR A 193 -0.39 1.28 0.03
C TYR A 193 0.01 0.60 -1.29
N ALA A 194 0.65 -0.55 -1.17
CA ALA A 194 1.08 -1.35 -2.30
C ALA A 194 1.12 -2.83 -1.95
N GLY A 195 0.49 -3.66 -2.78
CA GLY A 195 0.71 -5.11 -2.75
C GLY A 195 2.10 -5.44 -3.27
N ALA A 196 2.90 -6.17 -2.50
CA ALA A 196 4.32 -6.39 -2.79
C ALA A 196 4.58 -7.17 -4.09
N GLN A 197 3.65 -8.02 -4.54
CA GLN A 197 3.82 -8.96 -5.65
C GLN A 197 4.10 -8.33 -7.03
N LYS A 198 4.07 -7.02 -7.15
CA LYS A 198 4.37 -6.33 -8.41
C LYS A 198 5.79 -5.78 -8.42
N ASN A 199 6.11 -4.79 -7.58
CA ASN A 199 7.40 -4.10 -7.65
C ASN A 199 8.21 -4.12 -6.35
N MET A 200 7.74 -4.79 -5.30
CA MET A 200 8.38 -4.80 -3.98
C MET A 200 8.74 -6.19 -3.46
N GLY A 201 8.46 -7.26 -4.21
CA GLY A 201 8.69 -8.60 -3.71
C GLY A 201 7.67 -9.63 -4.20
N THR A 202 7.26 -10.54 -3.33
CA THR A 202 6.30 -11.60 -3.63
C THR A 202 4.92 -11.33 -3.02
N SER A 203 3.92 -12.13 -3.42
CA SER A 203 2.60 -12.12 -2.78
C SER A 203 2.67 -12.48 -1.30
N GLY A 204 1.76 -11.92 -0.49
CA GLY A 204 1.65 -12.20 0.95
C GLY A 204 2.06 -11.05 1.85
N ALA A 205 2.69 -10.00 1.32
CA ALA A 205 2.92 -8.75 2.04
C ALA A 205 2.24 -7.57 1.34
N THR A 206 1.77 -6.62 2.14
CA THR A 206 1.22 -5.34 1.68
C THR A 206 1.89 -4.23 2.47
N MET A 207 2.61 -3.37 1.78
CA MET A 207 3.18 -2.18 2.38
C MET A 207 2.10 -1.12 2.57
N VAL A 208 2.09 -0.46 3.73
CA VAL A 208 1.29 0.73 4.00
C VAL A 208 2.18 1.78 4.64
N ALA A 209 2.31 2.94 4.01
CA ALA A 209 2.91 4.12 4.61
C ALA A 209 1.80 5.09 4.99
N VAL A 210 1.67 5.43 6.28
CA VAL A 210 0.55 6.22 6.78
C VAL A 210 1.02 7.34 7.70
N LYS A 211 0.48 8.53 7.49
CA LYS A 211 0.72 9.68 8.37
C LYS A 211 -0.05 9.50 9.67
N LYS A 212 0.66 9.47 10.79
CA LYS A 212 0.09 9.21 12.13
C LYS A 212 -1.09 10.13 12.48
N SER A 213 -1.04 11.38 12.04
CA SER A 213 -2.07 12.37 12.31
C SER A 213 -3.42 12.10 11.63
N LEU A 214 -3.51 11.15 10.70
CA LEU A 214 -4.78 10.71 10.09
C LEU A 214 -5.62 9.87 11.05
N LEU A 215 -4.97 9.11 11.92
CA LEU A 215 -5.57 8.00 12.65
C LEU A 215 -6.30 8.46 13.93
N GLY A 216 -7.20 7.61 14.43
CA GLY A 216 -7.94 7.85 15.68
C GLY A 216 -9.04 8.91 15.59
N LYS A 217 -9.54 9.23 14.39
CA LYS A 217 -10.54 10.29 14.16
C LYS A 217 -11.94 9.78 13.81
N VAL A 218 -12.12 8.47 13.71
CA VAL A 218 -13.44 7.87 13.47
C VAL A 218 -14.09 7.46 14.78
N ASN A 219 -15.41 7.64 14.86
CA ASN A 219 -16.18 7.27 16.06
C ASN A 219 -16.73 5.85 15.92
N ARG A 220 -15.82 4.88 15.85
CA ARG A 220 -16.18 3.45 15.85
C ARG A 220 -15.12 2.60 16.50
N ASN A 221 -15.51 1.42 16.99
CA ASN A 221 -14.56 0.40 17.41
C ASN A 221 -13.97 -0.28 16.18
N ILE A 222 -12.63 -0.27 16.07
CA ILE A 222 -11.91 -0.90 14.96
C ILE A 222 -11.34 -2.24 15.45
N PRO A 223 -11.63 -3.36 14.77
CA PRO A 223 -11.00 -4.64 15.12
C PRO A 223 -9.48 -4.55 15.02
N SER A 224 -8.78 -5.08 16.02
CA SER A 224 -7.32 -4.88 16.20
C SER A 224 -6.47 -5.26 14.99
N MET A 225 -6.92 -6.20 14.16
CA MET A 225 -6.16 -6.64 12.97
C MET A 225 -6.22 -5.64 11.82
N VAL A 226 -7.23 -4.79 11.77
CA VAL A 226 -7.41 -3.75 10.74
C VAL A 226 -7.27 -2.33 11.30
N ASP A 227 -6.91 -2.19 12.57
CA ASP A 227 -6.59 -0.92 13.21
C ASP A 227 -5.12 -0.56 12.98
N TYR A 228 -4.88 0.48 12.18
CA TYR A 228 -3.51 0.95 11.91
C TYR A 228 -2.78 1.39 13.17
N GLN A 229 -3.45 1.98 14.16
CA GLN A 229 -2.79 2.37 15.42
C GLN A 229 -2.29 1.16 16.20
N VAL A 230 -3.08 0.08 16.22
CA VAL A 230 -2.66 -1.20 16.83
C VAL A 230 -1.51 -1.83 16.06
N GLN A 231 -1.54 -1.81 14.73
CA GLN A 231 -0.45 -2.33 13.90
C GLN A 231 0.83 -1.52 14.07
N ILE A 232 0.76 -0.20 14.17
CA ILE A 232 1.89 0.68 14.47
C ILE A 232 2.49 0.33 15.83
N ALA A 233 1.67 0.26 16.88
CA ALA A 233 2.13 -0.05 18.24
C ALA A 233 2.78 -1.43 18.37
N ASN A 234 2.51 -2.34 17.45
CA ASN A 234 3.09 -3.68 17.41
C ASN A 234 4.13 -3.88 16.28
N GLY A 235 4.58 -2.82 15.60
CA GLY A 235 5.57 -2.91 14.54
C GLY A 235 5.19 -3.85 13.38
N SER A 236 3.92 -3.89 12.99
CA SER A 236 3.33 -4.83 12.01
C SER A 236 3.24 -6.30 12.48
N MET A 237 3.54 -6.57 13.73
CA MET A 237 3.60 -7.93 14.29
C MET A 237 2.56 -8.15 15.40
N LYS A 238 1.36 -7.55 15.26
CA LYS A 238 0.22 -7.81 16.14
C LYS A 238 -0.14 -9.30 16.14
N ASN A 239 -0.10 -9.93 14.97
CA ASN A 239 -0.16 -11.37 14.76
C ASN A 239 1.12 -11.85 14.08
N THR A 240 1.23 -13.13 13.83
CA THR A 240 2.33 -13.71 13.03
C THR A 240 2.25 -13.19 11.60
N PRO A 241 3.23 -12.40 11.12
CA PRO A 241 3.24 -11.91 9.74
C PRO A 241 3.62 -13.01 8.76
N GLY A 242 3.48 -12.75 7.48
CA GLY A 242 4.09 -13.57 6.43
C GLY A 242 5.60 -13.38 6.43
N VAL A 243 6.33 -14.23 7.14
CA VAL A 243 7.79 -14.11 7.35
C VAL A 243 8.52 -14.05 6.01
N LEU A 244 8.29 -15.03 5.14
CA LEU A 244 8.94 -15.09 3.82
C LEU A 244 8.60 -13.90 2.91
N PRO A 245 7.33 -13.47 2.74
CA PRO A 245 7.02 -12.30 1.93
C PRO A 245 7.66 -11.01 2.44
N VAL A 246 7.76 -10.81 3.74
CA VAL A 246 8.43 -9.64 4.32
C VAL A 246 9.94 -9.69 4.06
N TYR A 247 10.56 -10.86 4.23
CA TYR A 247 11.97 -11.05 3.93
C TYR A 247 12.31 -10.78 2.45
N VAL A 248 11.50 -11.32 1.53
CA VAL A 248 11.67 -11.04 0.09
C VAL A 248 11.51 -9.54 -0.21
N SER A 249 10.54 -8.86 0.43
CA SER A 249 10.39 -7.41 0.27
C SER A 249 11.59 -6.62 0.85
N TYR A 250 12.19 -7.11 1.92
CA TYR A 250 13.40 -6.52 2.51
C TYR A 250 14.62 -6.63 1.59
N LEU A 251 14.72 -7.73 0.84
CA LEU A 251 15.81 -7.98 -0.10
C LEU A 251 15.64 -7.24 -1.44
N THR A 252 14.38 -6.94 -1.84
CA THR A 252 14.06 -6.30 -3.13
C THR A 252 14.30 -4.80 -3.09
#